data_d04ddf9679fac9145f29d54c993ad821
#
_entry.id   d04ddf9679fac9145f29d54c993ad821
#
_cell.length_a   1.000
_cell.length_b   1.000
_cell.length_c   1.000
_cell.angle_alpha   90.00
_cell.angle_beta   90.00
_cell.angle_gamma   90.00
#
_symmetry.space_group_name_H-M   'P 1'
#
loop_
_entity.id
_entity.type
_entity.pdbx_description
1 polymer ?
#
loop_
_entity_poly.entity_id
_entity_poly.type
_entity_poly.pdbx_seq_one_letter_code
_entity_poly.pdbx_strand_id
1 'polypeptide(L)'
;MKKYQAHKSSLFLMELIIAIVFFALASSVCLQLFVKSHLLSARTKELNTAVNLCTSAAESIRQCKGSEEILQKLMPQLTVSQEDSLLAYYDEEFQICSQENADYLLKILLDTGKTMVSAQVSLTAEDSKEIIYEFPLKVHLPYAAKGGN
;
A
#
# COMPACT_ATOMS: atom_id res chain seq x y z
N MET A 1 1.76 54.85 -50.66
CA MET A 1 0.90 53.74 -50.25
C MET A 1 1.70 52.50 -49.80
N LYS A 2 2.59 52.59 -48.82
CA LYS A 2 3.41 51.43 -48.33
C LYS A 2 3.35 51.19 -46.83
N LYS A 3 2.55 51.93 -46.03
CA LYS A 3 2.48 51.78 -44.56
C LYS A 3 1.43 50.77 -44.03
N TYR A 4 0.49 50.33 -44.84
CA TYR A 4 -0.60 49.42 -44.37
C TYR A 4 -0.26 47.93 -44.39
N GLN A 5 0.79 47.49 -45.09
CA GLN A 5 1.16 46.05 -45.11
C GLN A 5 2.00 45.62 -43.92
N ALA A 6 2.78 46.55 -43.30
CA ALA A 6 3.61 46.22 -42.14
C ALA A 6 2.79 45.93 -40.88
N HIS A 7 1.65 46.57 -40.70
CA HIS A 7 0.76 46.30 -39.56
C HIS A 7 0.08 44.95 -39.57
N LYS A 8 -0.31 44.43 -40.72
CA LYS A 8 -0.95 43.10 -40.86
C LYS A 8 0.03 41.96 -40.56
N SER A 9 1.28 42.09 -40.98
CA SER A 9 2.31 41.06 -40.70
C SER A 9 2.68 41.02 -39.19
N SER A 10 2.73 42.20 -38.52
CA SER A 10 3.02 42.28 -37.10
C SER A 10 1.90 41.71 -36.24
N LEU A 11 0.64 41.92 -36.58
CA LEU A 11 -0.53 41.32 -35.91
C LEU A 11 -0.54 39.83 -36.03
N PHE A 12 -0.30 39.28 -37.23
CA PHE A 12 -0.22 37.84 -37.44
C PHE A 12 0.90 37.17 -36.63
N LEU A 13 2.08 37.84 -36.58
CA LEU A 13 3.21 37.34 -35.80
C LEU A 13 2.88 37.31 -34.30
N MET A 14 2.21 38.34 -33.78
CA MET A 14 1.76 38.39 -32.41
C MET A 14 0.72 37.31 -32.07
N GLU A 15 -0.23 37.07 -32.96
CA GLU A 15 -1.22 36.00 -32.82
C GLU A 15 -0.56 34.61 -32.78
N LEU A 16 0.43 34.37 -33.67
CA LEU A 16 1.21 33.14 -33.67
C LEU A 16 1.96 32.90 -32.38
N ILE A 17 2.62 33.93 -31.81
CA ILE A 17 3.34 33.84 -30.54
C ILE A 17 2.39 33.51 -29.41
N ILE A 18 1.23 34.17 -29.32
CA ILE A 18 0.22 33.90 -28.31
C ILE A 18 -0.28 32.45 -28.40
N ALA A 19 -0.55 31.95 -29.62
CA ALA A 19 -0.98 30.59 -29.85
C ALA A 19 0.07 29.57 -29.40
N ILE A 20 1.36 29.79 -29.71
CA ILE A 20 2.45 28.92 -29.28
C ILE A 20 2.59 28.91 -27.75
N VAL A 21 2.55 30.07 -27.09
CA VAL A 21 2.62 30.17 -25.63
C VAL A 21 1.45 29.45 -24.98
N PHE A 22 0.24 29.64 -25.48
CA PHE A 22 -0.95 28.94 -24.96
C PHE A 22 -0.83 27.43 -25.13
N PHE A 23 -0.36 26.96 -26.27
CA PHE A 23 -0.13 25.54 -26.52
C PHE A 23 0.94 24.95 -25.61
N ALA A 24 2.04 25.68 -25.37
CA ALA A 24 3.10 25.26 -24.45
C ALA A 24 2.59 25.11 -23.01
N LEU A 25 1.78 26.06 -22.53
CA LEU A 25 1.16 25.99 -21.19
C LEU A 25 0.19 24.81 -21.09
N ALA A 26 -0.68 24.61 -22.06
CA ALA A 26 -1.62 23.49 -22.08
C ALA A 26 -0.90 22.14 -22.07
N SER A 27 0.15 21.98 -22.86
CA SER A 27 0.98 20.77 -22.91
C SER A 27 1.65 20.48 -21.56
N SER A 28 2.16 21.50 -20.88
CA SER A 28 2.78 21.36 -19.56
C SER A 28 1.79 20.81 -18.52
N VAL A 29 0.57 21.32 -18.50
CA VAL A 29 -0.49 20.85 -17.59
C VAL A 29 -0.85 19.39 -17.89
N CYS A 30 -0.98 19.03 -19.16
CA CYS A 30 -1.28 17.65 -19.53
C CYS A 30 -0.20 16.66 -19.06
N LEU A 31 1.08 17.02 -19.20
CA LEU A 31 2.19 16.19 -18.73
C LEU A 31 2.16 16.02 -17.20
N GLN A 32 1.89 17.09 -16.45
CA GLN A 32 1.77 17.01 -14.98
C GLN A 32 0.63 16.10 -14.54
N LEU A 33 -0.52 16.17 -15.20
CA LEU A 33 -1.67 15.29 -14.92
C LEU A 33 -1.33 13.83 -15.21
N PHE A 34 -0.62 13.56 -16.30
CA PHE A 34 -0.22 12.20 -16.66
C PHE A 34 0.71 11.60 -15.62
N VAL A 35 1.75 12.33 -15.20
CA VAL A 35 2.68 11.88 -14.14
C VAL A 35 1.94 11.61 -12.82
N LYS A 36 1.07 12.55 -12.39
CA LYS A 36 0.28 12.36 -11.17
C LYS A 36 -0.65 11.14 -11.24
N SER A 37 -1.29 10.92 -12.38
CA SER A 37 -2.15 9.75 -12.60
C SER A 37 -1.37 8.44 -12.49
N HIS A 38 -0.18 8.39 -13.06
CA HIS A 38 0.68 7.20 -12.98
C HIS A 38 1.12 6.90 -11.53
N LEU A 39 1.57 7.92 -10.80
CA LEU A 39 1.96 7.78 -9.39
C LEU A 39 0.77 7.35 -8.50
N LEU A 40 -0.41 7.92 -8.73
CA LEU A 40 -1.61 7.54 -7.99
C LEU A 40 -2.03 6.10 -8.28
N SER A 41 -1.92 5.65 -9.52
CA SER A 41 -2.20 4.26 -9.91
C SER A 41 -1.24 3.28 -9.21
N ALA A 42 0.05 3.59 -9.16
CA ALA A 42 1.04 2.77 -8.45
C ALA A 42 0.73 2.68 -6.95
N ARG A 43 0.47 3.81 -6.28
CA ARG A 43 0.07 3.83 -4.86
C ARG A 43 -1.23 3.08 -4.58
N THR A 44 -2.20 3.18 -5.48
CA THR A 44 -3.47 2.45 -5.34
C THR A 44 -3.25 0.94 -5.43
N LYS A 45 -2.40 0.48 -6.34
CA LYS A 45 -2.02 -0.94 -6.46
C LYS A 45 -1.34 -1.43 -5.18
N GLU A 46 -0.37 -0.68 -4.69
CA GLU A 46 0.36 -0.97 -3.45
C GLU A 46 -0.60 -1.08 -2.25
N LEU A 47 -1.47 -0.09 -2.05
CA LEU A 47 -2.45 -0.09 -0.97
C LEU A 47 -3.44 -1.27 -1.08
N ASN A 48 -3.94 -1.56 -2.28
CA ASN A 48 -4.85 -2.69 -2.49
C ASN A 48 -4.19 -4.03 -2.15
N THR A 49 -2.92 -4.20 -2.50
CA THR A 49 -2.15 -5.41 -2.16
C THR A 49 -1.91 -5.48 -0.66
N ALA A 50 -1.56 -4.36 -0.01
CA ALA A 50 -1.41 -4.27 1.43
C ALA A 50 -2.70 -4.68 2.18
N VAL A 51 -3.84 -4.15 1.76
CA VAL A 51 -5.16 -4.52 2.31
C VAL A 51 -5.44 -6.00 2.14
N ASN A 52 -5.17 -6.57 0.97
CA ASN A 52 -5.38 -7.99 0.71
C ASN A 52 -4.49 -8.89 1.59
N LEU A 53 -3.21 -8.55 1.74
CA LEU A 53 -2.27 -9.28 2.60
C LEU A 53 -2.69 -9.21 4.07
N CYS A 54 -3.01 -8.03 4.57
CA CYS A 54 -3.46 -7.84 5.95
C CYS A 54 -4.81 -8.55 6.21
N THR A 55 -5.73 -8.52 5.25
CA THR A 55 -7.01 -9.24 5.35
C THR A 55 -6.81 -10.75 5.36
N SER A 56 -5.95 -11.29 4.51
CA SER A 56 -5.60 -12.71 4.48
C SER A 56 -4.97 -13.16 5.81
N ALA A 57 -4.07 -12.34 6.37
CA ALA A 57 -3.50 -12.59 7.69
C ALA A 57 -4.57 -12.57 8.78
N ALA A 58 -5.49 -11.60 8.77
CA ALA A 58 -6.58 -11.51 9.72
C ALA A 58 -7.53 -12.72 9.66
N GLU A 59 -7.84 -13.21 8.46
CA GLU A 59 -8.65 -14.43 8.29
C GLU A 59 -7.91 -15.67 8.84
N SER A 60 -6.60 -15.77 8.61
CA SER A 60 -5.77 -16.84 9.16
C SER A 60 -5.76 -16.81 10.70
N ILE A 61 -5.65 -15.60 11.31
CA ILE A 61 -5.73 -15.42 12.76
C ILE A 61 -7.09 -15.82 13.31
N ARG A 62 -8.17 -15.52 12.62
CA ARG A 62 -9.54 -15.96 13.01
C ARG A 62 -9.67 -17.47 12.99
N GLN A 63 -9.11 -18.14 11.97
CA GLN A 63 -9.15 -19.60 11.84
C GLN A 63 -8.33 -20.29 12.93
N CYS A 64 -7.13 -19.78 13.24
CA CYS A 64 -6.24 -20.39 14.25
C CYS A 64 -6.65 -20.06 15.69
N LYS A 65 -7.61 -19.15 15.91
CA LYS A 65 -8.08 -18.73 17.25
C LYS A 65 -6.94 -18.32 18.19
N GLY A 66 -5.89 -17.72 17.63
CA GLY A 66 -4.72 -17.28 18.38
C GLY A 66 -3.65 -18.34 18.66
N SER A 67 -3.78 -19.54 18.07
CA SER A 67 -2.72 -20.55 18.14
C SER A 67 -1.64 -20.24 17.12
N GLU A 68 -0.43 -19.90 17.57
CA GLU A 68 0.71 -19.58 16.70
C GLU A 68 1.13 -20.78 15.84
N GLU A 69 1.08 -22.00 16.39
CA GLU A 69 1.42 -23.21 15.64
C GLU A 69 0.50 -23.44 14.43
N ILE A 70 -0.81 -23.17 14.60
CA ILE A 70 -1.77 -23.28 13.50
C ILE A 70 -1.58 -22.12 12.52
N LEU A 71 -1.30 -20.93 13.02
CA LEU A 71 -1.05 -19.75 12.17
C LEU A 71 0.16 -19.97 11.27
N GLN A 72 1.26 -20.49 11.79
CA GLN A 72 2.45 -20.84 11.01
C GLN A 72 2.19 -21.94 9.96
N LYS A 73 1.25 -22.86 10.22
CA LYS A 73 0.83 -23.85 9.21
C LYS A 73 -0.02 -23.23 8.11
N LEU A 74 -0.86 -22.24 8.44
CA LEU A 74 -1.68 -21.52 7.46
C LEU A 74 -0.86 -20.51 6.65
N MET A 75 0.17 -19.93 7.28
CA MET A 75 1.07 -18.94 6.69
C MET A 75 2.53 -19.34 6.94
N PRO A 76 3.07 -20.31 6.17
CA PRO A 76 4.42 -20.84 6.39
C PRO A 76 5.54 -19.84 6.15
N GLN A 77 5.26 -18.70 5.50
CA GLN A 77 6.18 -17.59 5.31
C GLN A 77 6.43 -16.76 6.58
N LEU A 78 5.62 -16.95 7.65
CA LEU A 78 5.78 -16.22 8.89
C LEU A 78 6.98 -16.75 9.69
N THR A 79 7.86 -15.85 10.10
CA THR A 79 8.98 -16.10 10.99
C THR A 79 8.75 -15.42 12.35
N VAL A 80 9.11 -16.10 13.42
CA VAL A 80 9.01 -15.53 14.77
C VAL A 80 10.17 -14.60 15.02
N SER A 81 9.89 -13.34 15.41
CA SER A 81 10.89 -12.37 15.84
C SER A 81 11.20 -12.52 17.34
N GLN A 82 12.31 -11.94 17.80
CA GLN A 82 12.70 -11.87 19.20
C GLN A 82 11.72 -11.07 20.11
N GLU A 83 10.82 -10.29 19.49
CA GLU A 83 9.83 -9.45 20.17
C GLU A 83 8.42 -10.07 20.22
N ASP A 84 8.28 -11.39 20.19
CA ASP A 84 6.98 -12.09 20.13
C ASP A 84 6.07 -11.60 18.99
N SER A 85 6.66 -11.17 17.90
CA SER A 85 5.96 -10.77 16.68
C SER A 85 6.23 -11.74 15.54
N LEU A 86 5.24 -11.95 14.68
CA LEU A 86 5.38 -12.75 13.48
C LEU A 86 5.63 -11.82 12.28
N LEU A 87 6.66 -12.13 11.52
CA LEU A 87 7.14 -11.32 10.41
C LEU A 87 7.10 -12.12 9.10
N ALA A 88 6.71 -11.45 8.01
CA ALA A 88 6.90 -11.97 6.66
C ALA A 88 7.42 -10.85 5.75
N TYR A 89 8.34 -11.21 4.87
CA TYR A 89 9.08 -10.29 4.00
C TYR A 89 8.64 -10.45 2.56
N TYR A 90 8.42 -9.33 1.88
CA TYR A 90 7.97 -9.28 0.49
C TYR A 90 8.83 -8.31 -0.32
N ASP A 91 9.08 -8.65 -1.57
CA ASP A 91 9.77 -7.82 -2.54
C ASP A 91 8.85 -6.77 -3.20
N GLU A 92 9.37 -6.01 -4.19
CA GLU A 92 8.63 -4.98 -4.94
C GLU A 92 7.38 -5.53 -5.65
N GLU A 93 7.39 -6.78 -6.09
CA GLU A 93 6.26 -7.48 -6.71
C GLU A 93 5.32 -8.18 -5.70
N PHE A 94 5.54 -7.97 -4.40
CA PHE A 94 4.84 -8.63 -3.30
C PHE A 94 4.98 -10.16 -3.29
N GLN A 95 6.12 -10.67 -3.79
CA GLN A 95 6.49 -12.08 -3.65
C GLN A 95 7.26 -12.28 -2.33
N ILE A 96 7.12 -13.48 -1.75
CA ILE A 96 7.81 -13.83 -0.52
C ILE A 96 9.31 -13.88 -0.78
N CYS A 97 10.10 -13.16 0.03
CA CYS A 97 11.54 -13.07 -0.09
C CYS A 97 12.26 -13.20 1.26
N SER A 98 13.58 -13.13 1.24
CA SER A 98 14.41 -13.03 2.45
C SER A 98 14.45 -11.59 2.97
N GLN A 99 14.75 -11.41 4.24
CA GLN A 99 14.85 -10.09 4.88
C GLN A 99 15.80 -9.12 4.14
N GLU A 100 16.89 -9.64 3.54
CA GLU A 100 17.89 -8.82 2.85
C GLU A 100 17.38 -8.17 1.56
N ASN A 101 16.36 -8.75 0.93
CA ASN A 101 15.78 -8.31 -0.34
C ASN A 101 14.34 -7.79 -0.17
N ALA A 102 13.96 -7.44 1.05
CA ALA A 102 12.61 -7.05 1.35
C ALA A 102 12.37 -5.56 1.12
N ASP A 103 11.33 -5.24 0.34
CA ASP A 103 10.79 -3.90 0.18
C ASP A 103 9.62 -3.65 1.13
N TYR A 104 8.93 -4.73 1.54
CA TYR A 104 7.79 -4.66 2.46
C TYR A 104 7.89 -5.68 3.58
N LEU A 105 7.47 -5.26 4.77
CA LEU A 105 7.42 -6.06 5.98
C LEU A 105 5.97 -6.18 6.48
N LEU A 106 5.44 -7.40 6.50
CA LEU A 106 4.20 -7.72 7.20
C LEU A 106 4.54 -8.10 8.64
N LYS A 107 4.03 -7.33 9.60
CA LYS A 107 4.19 -7.58 11.04
C LYS A 107 2.84 -7.92 11.66
N ILE A 108 2.81 -9.00 12.43
CA ILE A 108 1.64 -9.43 13.19
C ILE A 108 2.03 -9.47 14.67
N LEU A 109 1.35 -8.68 15.47
CA LEU A 109 1.43 -8.72 16.94
C LEU A 109 0.21 -9.46 17.46
N LEU A 110 0.41 -10.52 18.24
CA LEU A 110 -0.64 -11.32 18.84
C LEU A 110 -0.62 -11.12 20.35
N ASP A 111 -1.78 -10.82 20.92
CA ASP A 111 -2.01 -10.82 22.36
C ASP A 111 -3.15 -11.78 22.67
N THR A 112 -2.81 -12.93 23.24
CA THR A 112 -3.75 -14.01 23.52
C THR A 112 -4.23 -13.96 24.94
N GLY A 113 -5.42 -13.39 25.15
CA GLY A 113 -6.13 -13.41 26.41
C GLY A 113 -6.97 -14.69 26.61
N LYS A 114 -7.56 -14.84 27.82
CA LYS A 114 -8.37 -16.04 28.18
C LYS A 114 -9.67 -16.16 27.36
N THR A 115 -10.28 -15.06 26.94
CA THR A 115 -11.59 -15.03 26.27
C THR A 115 -11.53 -14.33 24.92
N MET A 116 -10.44 -13.65 24.61
CA MET A 116 -10.29 -12.84 23.43
C MET A 116 -8.84 -12.88 22.95
N VAL A 117 -8.65 -12.95 21.65
CA VAL A 117 -7.37 -12.72 20.98
C VAL A 117 -7.42 -11.34 20.36
N SER A 118 -6.47 -10.49 20.72
CA SER A 118 -6.24 -9.21 20.04
C SER A 118 -5.04 -9.38 19.12
N ALA A 119 -5.15 -8.89 17.90
CA ALA A 119 -4.07 -8.89 16.94
C ALA A 119 -3.97 -7.53 16.25
N GLN A 120 -2.77 -7.13 15.93
CA GLN A 120 -2.48 -5.97 15.11
C GLN A 120 -1.67 -6.45 13.93
N VAL A 121 -2.21 -6.25 12.73
CA VAL A 121 -1.56 -6.62 11.47
C VAL A 121 -1.19 -5.34 10.76
N SER A 122 0.08 -5.16 10.41
CA SER A 122 0.58 -3.99 9.70
C SER A 122 1.48 -4.39 8.55
N LEU A 123 1.36 -3.67 7.43
CA LEU A 123 2.32 -3.73 6.32
C LEU A 123 3.07 -2.40 6.27
N THR A 124 4.39 -2.49 6.28
CA THR A 124 5.31 -1.35 6.32
C THR A 124 6.24 -1.42 5.12
N ALA A 125 6.53 -0.29 4.48
CA ALA A 125 7.60 -0.20 3.49
C ALA A 125 8.95 -0.21 4.22
N GLU A 126 9.88 -1.09 3.82
CA GLU A 126 11.14 -1.28 4.53
C GLU A 126 12.08 -0.08 4.39
N ASP A 127 12.09 0.56 3.22
CA ASP A 127 12.93 1.74 2.92
C ASP A 127 12.57 2.97 3.74
N SER A 128 11.27 3.32 3.77
CA SER A 128 10.77 4.54 4.40
C SER A 128 10.31 4.33 5.84
N LYS A 129 10.16 3.08 6.27
CA LYS A 129 9.49 2.69 7.53
C LYS A 129 8.08 3.25 7.65
N GLU A 130 7.46 3.60 6.52
CA GLU A 130 6.09 4.10 6.46
C GLU A 130 5.11 2.95 6.56
N ILE A 131 4.12 3.07 7.45
CA ILE A 131 3.03 2.10 7.55
C ILE A 131 2.07 2.36 6.38
N ILE A 132 2.01 1.42 5.44
CA ILE A 132 1.13 1.49 4.26
C ILE A 132 -0.31 1.19 4.67
N TYR A 133 -0.47 0.16 5.50
CA TYR A 133 -1.77 -0.25 6.00
C TYR A 133 -1.64 -0.93 7.36
N GLU A 134 -2.60 -0.68 8.25
CA GLU A 134 -2.66 -1.26 9.58
C GLU A 134 -4.10 -1.67 9.87
N PHE A 135 -4.26 -2.85 10.45
CA PHE A 135 -5.56 -3.43 10.75
C PHE A 135 -5.59 -4.06 12.16
N PRO A 136 -6.32 -3.46 13.11
CA PRO A 136 -6.55 -4.06 14.43
C PRO A 136 -7.65 -5.12 14.34
N LEU A 137 -7.42 -6.27 14.94
CA LEU A 137 -8.35 -7.41 14.97
C LEU A 137 -8.60 -7.85 16.40
N LYS A 138 -9.87 -8.15 16.71
CA LYS A 138 -10.27 -8.80 17.96
C LYS A 138 -11.12 -10.01 17.63
N VAL A 139 -10.72 -11.17 18.14
CA VAL A 139 -11.41 -12.45 17.95
C VAL A 139 -11.87 -12.96 19.31
N HIS A 140 -13.16 -13.20 19.44
CA HIS A 140 -13.72 -13.80 20.64
C HIS A 140 -13.48 -15.31 20.63
N LEU A 141 -12.88 -15.82 21.70
CA LEU A 141 -12.72 -17.25 21.88
C LEU A 141 -14.00 -17.81 22.52
N PRO A 142 -14.64 -18.82 21.90
CA PRO A 142 -15.79 -19.43 22.50
C PRO A 142 -15.36 -20.04 23.87
N TYR A 143 -16.10 -19.71 24.91
CA TYR A 143 -15.88 -20.28 26.24
C TYR A 143 -16.01 -21.80 26.13
N ALA A 144 -14.94 -22.52 26.40
CA ALA A 144 -15.02 -23.96 26.54
C ALA A 144 -15.93 -24.21 27.75
N ALA A 145 -17.20 -24.58 27.48
CA ALA A 145 -18.10 -25.03 28.52
C ALA A 145 -17.37 -26.19 29.24
N LYS A 146 -16.99 -25.98 30.48
CA LYS A 146 -16.54 -27.06 31.36
C LYS A 146 -17.59 -28.15 31.27
N GLY A 147 -17.23 -29.27 30.61
CA GLY A 147 -18.07 -30.45 30.60
C GLY A 147 -18.44 -30.78 32.03
N GLY A 148 -19.72 -30.60 32.34
CA GLY A 148 -20.29 -31.14 33.57
C GLY A 148 -20.11 -32.64 33.53
N ASN A 149 -19.51 -33.11 34.57
CA ASN A 149 -19.46 -34.52 34.96
C ASN A 149 -20.84 -34.97 35.36
#